data_c4ce3d2cbb0c6f7d1f0539795957b858
#
_entry.id   c4ce3d2cbb0c6f7d1f0539795957b858
#
_cell.length_a   1.000
_cell.length_b   1.000
_cell.length_c   1.000
_cell.angle_alpha   90.00
_cell.angle_beta   90.00
_cell.angle_gamma   90.00
#
_symmetry.space_group_name_H-M   'P 1'
#
loop_
_entity.id
_entity.type
_entity.pdbx_description
1 polymer ?
#
loop_
_entity_poly.entity_id
_entity_poly.type
_entity_poly.pdbx_seq_one_letter_code
_entity_poly.pdbx_strand_id
1 'polypeptide(L)'
;MANFRFHQISNTQKIRHISKIFKNSSFIVFLHGFMSDLEGKKPNAFLKFAKKNKKSFLALEYSGHGKSSGKFVNGNISKWSKETSILIKKYVKKKEFILIGSSMGAWISLNQFKIFKKQIKGFLGIGAAPEFLENLMWKKFTKKMKEETIRKGIYQLKHGNYEYPITLQLIKDGRKNKVLNKKINSN
;
A
#
# COMPACT_ATOMS: atom_id res chain seq x y z
N MET A 1 11.99 19.65 3.29
CA MET A 1 11.93 18.32 3.93
C MET A 1 10.49 17.81 3.93
N ALA A 2 10.28 16.48 4.02
CA ALA A 2 8.97 15.89 4.22
C ALA A 2 8.49 16.17 5.65
N ASN A 3 7.25 16.64 5.80
CA ASN A 3 6.63 16.83 7.11
C ASN A 3 5.77 15.60 7.42
N PHE A 4 6.30 14.71 8.25
CA PHE A 4 5.62 13.50 8.70
C PHE A 4 4.63 13.82 9.81
N ARG A 5 3.47 13.19 9.75
CA ARG A 5 2.40 13.27 10.75
C ARG A 5 1.87 11.89 11.06
N PHE A 6 1.11 11.76 12.14
CA PHE A 6 0.40 10.54 12.49
C PHE A 6 -1.10 10.78 12.42
N HIS A 7 -1.83 9.83 11.85
CA HIS A 7 -3.29 9.79 11.85
C HIS A 7 -3.75 8.63 12.72
N GLN A 8 -4.53 8.94 13.76
CA GLN A 8 -5.11 7.94 14.64
C GLN A 8 -6.26 7.23 13.93
N ILE A 9 -6.18 5.91 13.80
CA ILE A 9 -7.23 5.07 13.21
C ILE A 9 -8.12 4.45 14.30
N SER A 10 -7.51 4.08 15.43
CA SER A 10 -8.18 3.54 16.61
C SER A 10 -7.39 3.92 17.87
N ASN A 11 -7.90 3.59 19.05
CA ASN A 11 -7.22 3.90 20.32
C ASN A 11 -5.77 3.41 20.39
N THR A 12 -5.44 2.33 19.70
CA THR A 12 -4.10 1.70 19.72
C THR A 12 -3.34 1.79 18.39
N GLN A 13 -3.95 2.36 17.34
CA GLN A 13 -3.37 2.31 16.01
C GLN A 13 -3.26 3.70 15.37
N LYS A 14 -2.04 4.10 15.03
CA LYS A 14 -1.73 5.33 14.31
C LYS A 14 -0.93 5.03 13.03
N ILE A 15 -1.24 5.74 11.97
CA ILE A 15 -0.61 5.63 10.65
C ILE A 15 0.23 6.87 10.39
N ARG A 16 1.52 6.66 10.13
CA ARG A 16 2.43 7.73 9.71
C ARG A 16 2.15 8.10 8.25
N HIS A 17 2.11 9.40 7.96
CA HIS A 17 1.82 9.86 6.62
C HIS A 17 2.47 11.21 6.33
N ILE A 18 2.53 11.55 5.04
CA ILE A 18 2.85 12.89 4.54
C ILE A 18 1.59 13.43 3.89
N SER A 19 1.16 14.63 4.30
CA SER A 19 0.10 15.35 3.60
C SER A 19 0.53 16.79 3.32
N LYS A 20 0.48 17.20 2.05
CA LYS A 20 0.66 18.58 1.60
C LYS A 20 -0.58 18.96 0.81
N ILE A 21 -1.24 20.03 1.22
CA ILE A 21 -2.50 20.47 0.61
C ILE A 21 -2.29 21.83 -0.03
N PHE A 22 -2.68 21.97 -1.28
CA PHE A 22 -2.80 23.22 -2.00
C PHE A 22 -4.28 23.52 -2.27
N LYS A 23 -4.68 24.79 -2.14
CA LYS A 23 -6.05 25.22 -2.42
C LYS A 23 -6.42 24.89 -3.87
N ASN A 24 -7.62 24.38 -4.10
CA ASN A 24 -8.17 24.07 -5.42
C ASN A 24 -7.29 23.17 -6.33
N SER A 25 -6.50 22.27 -5.75
CA SER A 25 -5.69 21.33 -6.51
C SER A 25 -6.19 19.89 -6.39
N SER A 26 -5.95 19.09 -7.42
CA SER A 26 -6.06 17.63 -7.37
C SER A 26 -4.94 17.03 -6.52
N PHE A 27 -5.11 15.77 -6.12
CA PHE A 27 -4.12 15.06 -5.32
C PHE A 27 -3.28 14.07 -6.14
N ILE A 28 -2.05 13.88 -5.69
CA ILE A 28 -1.24 12.71 -5.96
C ILE A 28 -1.23 11.87 -4.69
N VAL A 29 -1.68 10.63 -4.78
CA VAL A 29 -1.66 9.66 -3.66
C VAL A 29 -0.61 8.61 -3.97
N PHE A 30 0.46 8.57 -3.16
CA PHE A 30 1.56 7.61 -3.33
C PHE A 30 1.47 6.48 -2.31
N LEU A 31 1.58 5.23 -2.79
CA LEU A 31 1.53 4.00 -2.02
C LEU A 31 2.82 3.19 -2.22
N HIS A 32 3.52 2.92 -1.12
CA HIS A 32 4.81 2.21 -1.14
C HIS A 32 4.66 0.69 -1.27
N GLY A 33 5.78 0.00 -1.49
CA GLY A 33 5.86 -1.44 -1.66
C GLY A 33 5.87 -2.24 -0.35
N PHE A 34 5.94 -3.55 -0.51
CA PHE A 34 6.05 -4.53 0.58
C PHE A 34 7.30 -4.30 1.41
N MET A 35 7.16 -4.27 2.75
CA MET A 35 8.23 -3.99 3.72
C MET A 35 9.06 -2.74 3.42
N SER A 36 8.44 -1.72 2.83
CA SER A 36 9.02 -0.42 2.53
C SER A 36 8.45 0.67 3.46
N ASP A 37 8.88 1.92 3.26
CA ASP A 37 8.47 3.07 4.04
C ASP A 37 8.36 4.34 3.16
N LEU A 38 8.23 5.50 3.80
CA LEU A 38 8.17 6.81 3.14
C LEU A 38 9.51 7.58 3.14
N GLU A 39 10.58 7.02 3.67
CA GLU A 39 11.89 7.69 3.74
C GLU A 39 12.72 7.45 2.46
N GLY A 40 12.28 6.53 1.59
CA GLY A 40 12.95 6.17 0.35
C GLY A 40 12.94 7.26 -0.74
N LYS A 41 13.69 7.01 -1.82
CA LYS A 41 13.83 7.94 -2.96
C LYS A 41 12.51 8.22 -3.67
N LYS A 42 11.66 7.19 -3.88
CA LYS A 42 10.40 7.33 -4.65
C LYS A 42 9.40 8.29 -3.99
N PRO A 43 8.98 8.12 -2.72
CA PRO A 43 8.03 9.05 -2.10
C PRO A 43 8.56 10.48 -2.05
N ASN A 44 9.88 10.65 -1.84
CA ASN A 44 10.50 11.98 -1.85
C ASN A 44 10.50 12.64 -3.22
N ALA A 45 10.74 11.89 -4.30
CA ALA A 45 10.69 12.40 -5.67
C ALA A 45 9.27 12.88 -6.03
N PHE A 46 8.24 12.07 -5.72
CA PHE A 46 6.85 12.47 -5.98
C PHE A 46 6.38 13.62 -5.11
N LEU A 47 6.83 13.72 -3.87
CA LEU A 47 6.56 14.88 -3.02
C LEU A 47 7.18 16.16 -3.60
N LYS A 48 8.45 16.09 -4.07
CA LYS A 48 9.12 17.22 -4.74
C LYS A 48 8.36 17.64 -6.00
N PHE A 49 7.99 16.67 -6.85
CA PHE A 49 7.19 16.91 -8.05
C PHE A 49 5.84 17.57 -7.71
N ALA A 50 5.11 17.04 -6.73
CA ALA A 50 3.84 17.59 -6.30
C ALA A 50 3.99 19.05 -5.83
N LYS A 51 5.01 19.34 -5.01
CA LYS A 51 5.29 20.72 -4.55
C LYS A 51 5.60 21.67 -5.71
N LYS A 52 6.49 21.27 -6.64
CA LYS A 52 6.87 22.06 -7.81
C LYS A 52 5.65 22.43 -8.67
N ASN A 53 4.73 21.49 -8.85
CA ASN A 53 3.54 21.66 -9.69
C ASN A 53 2.29 22.10 -8.91
N LYS A 54 2.42 22.55 -7.67
CA LYS A 54 1.32 22.99 -6.78
C LYS A 54 0.17 21.96 -6.70
N LYS A 55 0.50 20.65 -6.77
CA LYS A 55 -0.44 19.54 -6.59
C LYS A 55 -0.45 19.10 -5.13
N SER A 56 -1.62 18.82 -4.60
CA SER A 56 -1.74 18.24 -3.27
C SER A 56 -1.15 16.82 -3.25
N PHE A 57 -0.59 16.41 -2.12
CA PHE A 57 0.10 15.13 -1.98
C PHE A 57 -0.34 14.40 -0.71
N LEU A 58 -0.57 13.11 -0.84
CA LEU A 58 -0.79 12.20 0.27
C LEU A 58 0.07 10.95 0.06
N ALA A 59 0.80 10.53 1.07
CA ALA A 59 1.45 9.23 1.14
C ALA A 59 1.35 8.69 2.56
N LEU A 60 1.26 7.38 2.73
CA LEU A 60 1.11 6.75 4.05
C LEU A 60 1.97 5.49 4.16
N GLU A 61 2.43 5.21 5.38
CA GLU A 61 3.00 3.92 5.77
C GLU A 61 1.87 3.07 6.34
N TYR A 62 1.66 1.87 5.79
CA TYR A 62 0.64 0.97 6.35
C TYR A 62 1.02 0.51 7.75
N SER A 63 0.07 -0.02 8.51
CA SER A 63 0.38 -0.64 9.81
C SER A 63 1.46 -1.72 9.68
N GLY A 64 2.40 -1.75 10.63
CA GLY A 64 3.54 -2.66 10.61
C GLY A 64 4.64 -2.30 9.60
N HIS A 65 4.57 -1.13 8.95
CA HIS A 65 5.60 -0.61 8.05
C HIS A 65 6.16 0.71 8.60
N GLY A 66 7.45 0.95 8.34
CA GLY A 66 8.13 2.17 8.74
C GLY A 66 7.93 2.50 10.23
N LYS A 67 7.37 3.69 10.51
CA LYS A 67 7.08 4.16 11.88
C LYS A 67 5.58 4.13 12.22
N SER A 68 4.75 3.53 11.37
CA SER A 68 3.35 3.26 11.71
C SER A 68 3.25 2.18 12.78
N SER A 69 2.22 2.27 13.64
CA SER A 69 2.02 1.27 14.70
C SER A 69 1.60 -0.10 14.16
N GLY A 70 1.71 -1.10 15.02
CA GLY A 70 1.37 -2.49 14.70
C GLY A 70 2.57 -3.32 14.30
N LYS A 71 2.36 -4.65 14.24
CA LYS A 71 3.37 -5.61 13.77
C LYS A 71 3.06 -6.01 12.34
N PHE A 72 4.08 -6.11 11.49
CA PHE A 72 3.95 -6.49 10.08
C PHE A 72 3.19 -7.82 9.91
N VAL A 73 3.47 -8.81 10.73
CA VAL A 73 2.84 -10.13 10.70
C VAL A 73 1.32 -10.11 10.92
N ASN A 74 0.78 -9.02 11.49
CA ASN A 74 -0.65 -8.79 11.68
C ASN A 74 -1.28 -7.98 10.53
N GLY A 75 -0.50 -7.66 9.50
CA GLY A 75 -0.93 -6.93 8.32
C GLY A 75 -1.35 -7.85 7.18
N ASN A 76 -2.18 -7.33 6.28
CA ASN A 76 -2.58 -8.00 5.06
C ASN A 76 -3.14 -6.99 4.05
N ILE A 77 -3.41 -7.43 2.83
CA ILE A 77 -3.87 -6.57 1.72
C ILE A 77 -5.19 -5.87 2.03
N SER A 78 -6.15 -6.58 2.64
CA SER A 78 -7.44 -6.00 3.05
C SER A 78 -7.27 -4.89 4.07
N LYS A 79 -6.46 -5.14 5.11
CA LYS A 79 -6.19 -4.16 6.17
C LYS A 79 -5.51 -2.92 5.62
N TRP A 80 -4.42 -3.08 4.87
CA TRP A 80 -3.68 -1.97 4.28
C TRP A 80 -4.50 -1.17 3.26
N SER A 81 -5.37 -1.86 2.48
CA SER A 81 -6.32 -1.20 1.58
C SER A 81 -7.35 -0.38 2.35
N LYS A 82 -7.86 -0.88 3.49
CA LYS A 82 -8.80 -0.16 4.37
C LYS A 82 -8.13 1.08 5.00
N GLU A 83 -6.92 0.94 5.52
CA GLU A 83 -6.13 2.06 6.07
C GLU A 83 -5.92 3.15 5.03
N THR A 84 -5.56 2.77 3.80
CA THR A 84 -5.44 3.69 2.67
C THR A 84 -6.75 4.42 2.39
N SER A 85 -7.88 3.70 2.37
CA SER A 85 -9.19 4.31 2.16
C SER A 85 -9.56 5.33 3.24
N ILE A 86 -9.22 5.05 4.50
CA ILE A 86 -9.48 5.97 5.63
C ILE A 86 -8.71 7.28 5.41
N LEU A 87 -7.42 7.22 5.07
CA LEU A 87 -6.61 8.42 4.87
C LEU A 87 -7.04 9.18 3.61
N ILE A 88 -7.39 8.49 2.52
CA ILE A 88 -7.94 9.15 1.31
C ILE A 88 -9.23 9.90 1.68
N LYS A 89 -10.18 9.27 2.34
CA LYS A 89 -11.43 9.93 2.79
C LYS A 89 -11.14 11.16 3.66
N LYS A 90 -10.18 11.08 4.58
CA LYS A 90 -9.84 12.16 5.51
C LYS A 90 -9.16 13.35 4.84
N TYR A 91 -8.15 13.09 3.99
CA TYR A 91 -7.28 14.15 3.46
C TYR A 91 -7.64 14.59 2.04
N VAL A 92 -8.02 13.66 1.17
CA VAL A 92 -8.42 13.95 -0.22
C VAL A 92 -9.87 14.41 -0.27
N LYS A 93 -10.74 13.88 0.59
CA LYS A 93 -12.18 14.17 0.66
C LYS A 93 -12.88 13.86 -0.66
N LYS A 94 -13.52 14.86 -1.28
CA LYS A 94 -14.24 14.75 -2.57
C LYS A 94 -13.39 15.16 -3.78
N LYS A 95 -12.11 15.50 -3.59
CA LYS A 95 -11.24 15.94 -4.68
C LYS A 95 -10.82 14.79 -5.57
N GLU A 96 -10.50 15.12 -6.82
CA GLU A 96 -9.92 14.19 -7.78
C GLU A 96 -8.46 13.89 -7.42
N PHE A 97 -8.00 12.68 -7.75
CA PHE A 97 -6.63 12.27 -7.48
C PHE A 97 -6.09 11.24 -8.47
N ILE A 98 -4.76 11.21 -8.57
CA ILE A 98 -4.00 10.18 -9.28
C ILE A 98 -3.39 9.25 -8.23
N LEU A 99 -3.49 7.95 -8.46
CA LEU A 99 -2.82 6.93 -7.67
C LEU A 99 -1.45 6.60 -8.27
N ILE A 100 -0.42 6.58 -7.43
CA ILE A 100 0.91 6.10 -7.79
C ILE A 100 1.26 4.96 -6.84
N GLY A 101 1.35 3.74 -7.35
CA GLY A 101 1.64 2.56 -6.56
C GLY A 101 2.96 1.91 -6.95
N SER A 102 3.87 1.71 -5.99
CA SER A 102 5.11 0.97 -6.19
C SER A 102 4.95 -0.46 -5.70
N SER A 103 5.23 -1.46 -6.55
CA SER A 103 5.16 -2.89 -6.21
C SER A 103 3.80 -3.28 -5.59
N MET A 104 3.76 -3.74 -4.33
CA MET A 104 2.52 -3.99 -3.58
C MET A 104 1.60 -2.76 -3.52
N GLY A 105 2.17 -1.55 -3.49
CA GLY A 105 1.37 -0.32 -3.49
C GLY A 105 0.50 -0.18 -4.73
N ALA A 106 0.91 -0.75 -5.88
CA ALA A 106 0.07 -0.83 -7.06
C ALA A 106 -1.15 -1.74 -6.83
N TRP A 107 -0.99 -2.87 -6.18
CA TRP A 107 -2.12 -3.74 -5.81
C TRP A 107 -3.11 -3.05 -4.89
N ILE A 108 -2.61 -2.39 -3.85
CA ILE A 108 -3.45 -1.62 -2.93
C ILE A 108 -4.15 -0.47 -3.66
N SER A 109 -3.47 0.20 -4.62
CA SER A 109 -4.06 1.22 -5.50
C SER A 109 -5.25 0.67 -6.30
N LEU A 110 -5.10 -0.49 -6.93
CA LEU A 110 -6.17 -1.12 -7.70
C LEU A 110 -7.40 -1.45 -6.83
N ASN A 111 -7.19 -1.83 -5.57
CA ASN A 111 -8.30 -2.03 -4.63
C ASN A 111 -9.07 -0.73 -4.31
N GLN A 112 -8.45 0.46 -4.45
CA GLN A 112 -9.13 1.73 -4.20
C GLN A 112 -10.17 2.08 -5.27
N PHE A 113 -10.05 1.55 -6.49
CA PHE A 113 -11.04 1.77 -7.55
C PHE A 113 -12.46 1.33 -7.17
N LYS A 114 -12.59 0.31 -6.33
CA LYS A 114 -13.92 -0.13 -5.83
C LYS A 114 -14.64 0.95 -5.03
N ILE A 115 -13.90 1.88 -4.41
CA ILE A 115 -14.44 2.88 -3.48
C ILE A 115 -14.45 4.27 -4.11
N PHE A 116 -13.41 4.62 -4.86
CA PHE A 116 -13.14 5.99 -5.32
C PHE A 116 -13.19 6.13 -6.84
N LYS A 117 -13.84 5.21 -7.55
CA LYS A 117 -13.86 5.14 -9.02
C LYS A 117 -14.02 6.51 -9.70
N LYS A 118 -15.02 7.30 -9.26
CA LYS A 118 -15.31 8.63 -9.84
C LYS A 118 -14.24 9.70 -9.56
N GLN A 119 -13.47 9.53 -8.49
CA GLN A 119 -12.43 10.48 -8.06
C GLN A 119 -11.05 10.16 -8.63
N ILE A 120 -10.80 8.88 -8.98
CA ILE A 120 -9.51 8.45 -9.53
C ILE A 120 -9.46 8.83 -11.00
N LYS A 121 -8.55 9.75 -11.35
CA LYS A 121 -8.34 10.26 -12.72
C LYS A 121 -7.11 9.65 -13.40
N GLY A 122 -6.38 8.80 -12.73
CA GLY A 122 -5.25 8.09 -13.31
C GLY A 122 -4.57 7.16 -12.32
N PHE A 123 -3.84 6.20 -12.86
CA PHE A 123 -3.05 5.25 -12.10
C PHE A 123 -1.69 5.05 -12.76
N LEU A 124 -0.63 5.14 -11.96
CA LEU A 124 0.75 4.83 -12.36
C LEU A 124 1.29 3.70 -11.48
N GLY A 125 1.59 2.57 -12.08
CA GLY A 125 2.25 1.45 -11.44
C GLY A 125 3.76 1.46 -11.69
N ILE A 126 4.57 1.41 -10.63
CA ILE A 126 6.02 1.36 -10.71
C ILE A 126 6.49 0.00 -10.23
N GLY A 127 7.00 -0.85 -11.15
CA GLY A 127 7.32 -2.24 -10.84
C GLY A 127 6.11 -2.94 -10.21
N ALA A 128 4.92 -2.70 -10.78
CA ALA A 128 3.66 -3.15 -10.23
C ALA A 128 3.62 -4.66 -10.03
N ALA A 129 3.25 -5.11 -8.84
CA ALA A 129 3.21 -6.52 -8.47
C ALA A 129 1.85 -6.89 -7.83
N PRO A 130 0.71 -6.75 -8.55
CA PRO A 130 -0.55 -7.24 -8.03
C PRO A 130 -0.51 -8.76 -7.90
N GLU A 131 -1.14 -9.28 -6.84
CA GLU A 131 -1.23 -10.72 -6.56
C GLU A 131 0.14 -11.44 -6.40
N PHE A 132 1.22 -10.69 -6.12
CA PHE A 132 2.57 -11.25 -5.97
C PHE A 132 2.68 -12.33 -4.89
N LEU A 133 1.88 -12.23 -3.84
CA LEU A 133 1.85 -13.22 -2.75
C LEU A 133 1.52 -14.62 -3.24
N GLU A 134 0.60 -14.75 -4.20
CA GLU A 134 0.28 -16.02 -4.83
C GLU A 134 1.25 -16.33 -5.97
N ASN A 135 1.39 -15.40 -6.90
CA ASN A 135 2.05 -15.68 -8.19
C ASN A 135 3.58 -15.71 -8.10
N LEU A 136 4.18 -14.87 -7.26
CA LEU A 136 5.63 -14.75 -7.13
C LEU A 136 6.21 -15.40 -5.87
N MET A 137 5.36 -15.70 -4.87
CA MET A 137 5.79 -16.32 -3.61
C MET A 137 5.18 -17.72 -3.44
N TRP A 138 3.90 -17.83 -3.13
CA TRP A 138 3.29 -19.10 -2.76
C TRP A 138 3.44 -20.20 -3.84
N LYS A 139 3.24 -19.87 -5.10
CA LYS A 139 3.43 -20.85 -6.20
C LYS A 139 4.87 -21.34 -6.31
N LYS A 140 5.84 -20.49 -5.92
CA LYS A 140 7.27 -20.82 -5.94
C LYS A 140 7.77 -21.48 -4.66
N PHE A 141 6.97 -21.52 -3.60
CA PHE A 141 7.32 -22.22 -2.38
C PHE A 141 7.42 -23.72 -2.64
N THR A 142 8.48 -24.34 -2.13
CA THR A 142 8.63 -25.80 -2.12
C THR A 142 7.54 -26.44 -1.27
N LYS A 143 7.34 -27.75 -1.41
CA LYS A 143 6.39 -28.52 -0.57
C LYS A 143 6.69 -28.31 0.91
N LYS A 144 7.97 -28.41 1.31
CA LYS A 144 8.43 -28.19 2.71
C LYS A 144 8.10 -26.79 3.22
N MET A 145 8.34 -25.73 2.41
CA MET A 145 8.00 -24.36 2.79
C MET A 145 6.49 -24.16 3.00
N LYS A 146 5.68 -24.74 2.12
CA LYS A 146 4.21 -24.70 2.24
C LYS A 146 3.72 -25.41 3.50
N GLU A 147 4.19 -26.62 3.75
CA GLU A 147 3.86 -27.41 4.94
C GLU A 147 4.27 -26.69 6.22
N GLU A 148 5.46 -26.09 6.26
CA GLU A 148 5.92 -25.31 7.39
C GLU A 148 5.04 -24.05 7.60
N THR A 149 4.71 -23.32 6.52
CA THR A 149 3.81 -22.17 6.60
C THR A 149 2.43 -22.54 7.12
N ILE A 150 1.89 -23.68 6.68
CA ILE A 150 0.59 -24.17 7.13
C ILE A 150 0.65 -24.57 8.62
N ARG A 151 1.68 -25.30 9.02
CA ARG A 151 1.82 -25.81 10.40
C ARG A 151 2.11 -24.71 11.43
N LYS A 152 3.03 -23.76 11.08
CA LYS A 152 3.45 -22.69 12.00
C LYS A 152 2.65 -21.38 11.82
N GLY A 153 1.84 -21.26 10.76
CA GLY A 153 1.16 -20.02 10.39
C GLY A 153 2.06 -18.97 9.75
N ILE A 154 3.38 -19.20 9.67
CA ILE A 154 4.38 -18.26 9.18
C ILE A 154 5.60 -18.99 8.62
N TYR A 155 6.20 -18.42 7.58
CA TYR A 155 7.50 -18.81 7.04
C TYR A 155 8.42 -17.60 6.92
N GLN A 156 9.68 -17.71 7.37
CA GLN A 156 10.70 -16.67 7.21
C GLN A 156 11.38 -16.85 5.85
N LEU A 157 10.97 -16.08 4.86
CA LEU A 157 11.56 -16.14 3.53
C LEU A 157 12.82 -15.30 3.50
N LYS A 158 13.98 -15.95 3.32
CA LYS A 158 15.27 -15.27 3.15
C LYS A 158 15.47 -14.89 1.69
N HIS A 159 15.87 -13.65 1.45
CA HIS A 159 16.26 -13.15 0.13
C HIS A 159 17.41 -12.15 0.29
N GLY A 160 18.63 -12.57 -0.06
CA GLY A 160 19.85 -11.83 0.27
C GLY A 160 20.00 -11.65 1.78
N ASN A 161 20.22 -10.42 2.22
CA ASN A 161 20.34 -10.06 3.64
C ASN A 161 18.99 -9.75 4.31
N TYR A 162 17.87 -9.97 3.62
CA TYR A 162 16.54 -9.65 4.14
C TYR A 162 15.79 -10.91 4.52
N GLU A 163 15.02 -10.84 5.61
CA GLU A 163 14.04 -11.85 6.01
C GLU A 163 12.64 -11.27 5.91
N TYR A 164 11.76 -12.01 5.21
CA TYR A 164 10.37 -11.62 5.01
C TYR A 164 9.46 -12.60 5.75
N PRO A 165 8.75 -12.16 6.79
CA PRO A 165 7.81 -13.01 7.50
C PRO A 165 6.51 -13.15 6.68
N ILE A 166 6.39 -14.26 5.94
CA ILE A 166 5.23 -14.55 5.11
C ILE A 166 4.25 -15.38 5.92
N THR A 167 3.14 -14.77 6.34
CA THR A 167 2.13 -15.44 7.13
C THR A 167 1.08 -16.14 6.26
N LEU A 168 0.55 -17.25 6.74
CA LEU A 168 -0.55 -17.95 6.06
C LEU A 168 -1.78 -17.06 5.90
N GLN A 169 -2.06 -16.20 6.87
CA GLN A 169 -3.18 -15.24 6.79
C GLN A 169 -2.95 -14.21 5.69
N LEU A 170 -1.72 -13.74 5.47
CA LEU A 170 -1.38 -12.81 4.40
C LEU A 170 -1.61 -13.44 3.02
N ILE A 171 -1.19 -14.71 2.83
CA ILE A 171 -1.44 -15.47 1.60
C ILE A 171 -2.96 -15.66 1.36
N LYS A 172 -3.69 -16.13 2.38
CA LYS A 172 -5.15 -16.33 2.30
C LYS A 172 -5.89 -15.04 1.99
N ASP A 173 -5.50 -13.92 2.61
CA ASP A 173 -6.10 -12.62 2.37
C ASP A 173 -5.75 -12.09 0.96
N GLY A 174 -4.52 -12.30 0.48
CA GLY A 174 -4.13 -11.95 -0.88
C GLY A 174 -5.04 -12.62 -1.92
N ARG A 175 -5.39 -13.90 -1.75
CA ARG A 175 -6.32 -14.64 -2.63
C ARG A 175 -7.73 -14.03 -2.68
N LYS A 176 -8.20 -13.41 -1.59
CA LYS A 176 -9.49 -12.71 -1.53
C LYS A 176 -9.44 -11.36 -2.27
N ASN A 177 -8.26 -10.79 -2.41
CA ASN A 177 -8.04 -9.46 -3.00
C ASN A 177 -7.58 -9.49 -4.46
N LYS A 178 -7.95 -10.51 -5.24
CA LYS A 178 -7.60 -10.61 -6.67
C LYS A 178 -8.13 -9.42 -7.46
N VAL A 179 -7.29 -8.90 -8.37
CA VAL A 179 -7.59 -7.72 -9.21
C VAL A 179 -7.25 -7.93 -10.68
N LEU A 180 -6.35 -8.87 -11.03
CA LEU A 180 -5.88 -9.06 -12.41
C LEU A 180 -6.97 -9.56 -13.37
N ASN A 181 -7.91 -10.36 -12.87
CA ASN A 181 -9.02 -10.90 -13.67
C ASN A 181 -10.29 -10.03 -13.59
N LYS A 182 -10.17 -8.80 -13.07
CA LYS A 182 -11.31 -7.88 -12.93
C LYS A 182 -11.15 -6.74 -13.91
N LYS A 183 -12.19 -6.49 -14.71
CA LYS A 183 -12.26 -5.28 -15.52
C LYS A 183 -12.34 -4.06 -14.60
N ILE A 184 -11.35 -3.19 -14.68
CA ILE A 184 -11.33 -1.91 -13.98
C ILE A 184 -11.83 -0.88 -14.97
N ASN A 185 -13.12 -0.54 -14.87
CA ASN A 185 -13.68 0.53 -15.69
C ASN A 185 -13.28 1.87 -15.06
N SER A 186 -12.37 2.60 -15.69
CA SER A 186 -12.20 4.04 -15.50
C SER A 186 -13.26 4.76 -16.34
N ASN A 187 -13.92 5.76 -15.77
CA ASN A 187 -14.74 6.67 -16.56
C ASN A 187 -13.82 7.67 -17.23
#